data_b718ccaead19b879cdacac7179ddf64f
#
_entry.id   b718ccaead19b879cdacac7179ddf64f
#
_cell.length_a   1.000
_cell.length_b   1.000
_cell.length_c   1.000
_cell.angle_alpha   90.00
_cell.angle_beta   90.00
_cell.angle_gamma   90.00
#
_symmetry.space_group_name_H-M   'P 1'
#
loop_
_entity.id
_entity.type
_entity.pdbx_description
1 polymer ?
#
loop_
_entity_poly.entity_id
_entity_poly.type
_entity_poly.pdbx_seq_one_letter_code
_entity_poly.pdbx_strand_id
1 'polypeptide(L)'
;MNKNLFWLIALLFTLSFGFMSCAEDTTVEDPYANWDDRNVRYLDSIADVARANEIPELNEVGKWVIKRIYKISNESTTPGVWEESPSVNDSVYMKVLEVGEGSNRISPLYTDTVSVYYRGKLINGTVFDQNYTGDLNTEVHVPTHFALQADQTDGLIVGWITALQWMKEGQRVELYIPANLGYGDQSQSSIPANSVLIFDLKLEKVIHPDGIESYSLKVD
;
A
#
# COMPACT_ATOMS: atom_id res chain seq x y z
N MET A 1 11.42 78.53 -13.47
CA MET A 1 11.48 77.10 -13.14
C MET A 1 11.32 76.32 -14.45
N ASN A 2 12.41 75.65 -14.90
CA ASN A 2 12.48 75.03 -16.24
C ASN A 2 11.54 73.87 -16.40
N LYS A 3 10.62 73.92 -17.36
CA LYS A 3 9.65 72.83 -17.68
C LYS A 3 10.35 71.47 -17.89
N ASN A 4 11.57 71.47 -18.35
CA ASN A 4 12.38 70.26 -18.56
C ASN A 4 12.85 69.60 -17.25
N LEU A 5 13.03 70.38 -16.18
CA LEU A 5 13.41 69.85 -14.86
C LEU A 5 12.22 69.12 -14.19
N PHE A 6 11.00 69.62 -14.44
CA PHE A 6 9.78 68.99 -13.92
C PHE A 6 9.49 67.63 -14.57
N TRP A 7 9.76 67.49 -15.86
CA TRP A 7 9.64 66.24 -16.60
C TRP A 7 10.69 65.20 -16.17
N LEU A 8 11.92 65.65 -15.86
CA LEU A 8 13.01 64.78 -15.36
C LEU A 8 12.71 64.24 -13.95
N ILE A 9 12.14 65.07 -13.09
CA ILE A 9 11.71 64.64 -11.72
C ILE A 9 10.52 63.72 -11.79
N ALA A 10 9.52 63.94 -12.69
CA ALA A 10 8.40 63.05 -12.92
C ALA A 10 8.85 61.71 -13.48
N LEU A 11 9.85 61.65 -14.37
CA LEU A 11 10.40 60.41 -14.92
C LEU A 11 11.17 59.60 -13.88
N LEU A 12 11.88 60.26 -12.94
CA LEU A 12 12.57 59.60 -11.82
C LEU A 12 11.62 59.03 -10.79
N PHE A 13 10.42 59.62 -10.61
CA PHE A 13 9.41 59.12 -9.67
C PHE A 13 8.65 57.92 -10.22
N THR A 14 8.57 57.71 -11.54
CA THR A 14 7.91 56.57 -12.16
C THR A 14 8.80 55.33 -12.24
N LEU A 15 10.14 55.46 -12.07
CA LEU A 15 11.07 54.33 -12.05
C LEU A 15 11.25 53.69 -10.66
N SER A 16 10.70 54.25 -9.59
CA SER A 16 10.87 53.72 -8.23
C SER A 16 9.72 52.84 -7.72
N PHE A 17 8.74 52.52 -8.58
CA PHE A 17 7.64 51.63 -8.20
C PHE A 17 7.70 50.23 -8.83
N GLY A 18 8.87 49.74 -9.21
CA GLY A 18 9.00 48.53 -10.01
C GLY A 18 9.80 47.38 -9.44
N PHE A 19 10.07 47.31 -8.15
CA PHE A 19 10.65 46.08 -7.56
C PHE A 19 10.03 45.77 -6.19
N MET A 20 8.73 45.60 -6.15
CA MET A 20 8.15 44.74 -5.16
C MET A 20 8.34 43.31 -5.70
N SER A 21 9.56 42.79 -5.55
CA SER A 21 9.82 41.37 -5.64
C SER A 21 9.01 40.72 -4.52
N CYS A 22 7.87 40.13 -4.84
CA CYS A 22 7.34 39.05 -4.02
C CYS A 22 8.46 38.03 -3.99
N ALA A 23 9.21 37.98 -2.88
CA ALA A 23 9.86 36.74 -2.49
C ALA A 23 8.71 35.75 -2.32
N GLU A 24 8.46 34.91 -3.33
CA GLU A 24 7.76 33.67 -3.11
C GLU A 24 8.58 32.94 -2.04
N ASP A 25 8.07 32.97 -0.81
CA ASP A 25 8.51 32.06 0.23
C ASP A 25 8.15 30.66 -0.29
N THR A 26 9.05 30.08 -1.08
CA THR A 26 9.01 28.66 -1.38
C THR A 26 9.42 27.93 -0.10
N THR A 27 8.55 27.96 0.89
CA THR A 27 8.58 26.97 1.97
C THR A 27 8.29 25.64 1.26
N VAL A 28 9.35 24.89 0.98
CA VAL A 28 9.22 23.51 0.55
C VAL A 28 8.48 22.81 1.68
N GLU A 29 7.18 22.56 1.49
CA GLU A 29 6.40 21.82 2.48
C GLU A 29 7.08 20.45 2.69
N ASP A 30 7.39 20.15 3.95
CA ASP A 30 7.90 18.83 4.31
C ASP A 30 6.86 17.76 3.94
N PRO A 31 7.14 16.88 2.96
CA PRO A 31 6.19 15.85 2.52
C PRO A 31 5.80 14.89 3.64
N TYR A 32 6.54 14.88 4.75
CA TYR A 32 6.33 14.04 5.93
C TYR A 32 5.81 14.82 7.15
N ALA A 33 5.44 16.09 7.01
CA ALA A 33 4.83 16.86 8.10
C ALA A 33 3.57 16.17 8.64
N ASN A 34 3.44 16.05 9.97
CA ASN A 34 2.34 15.36 10.67
C ASN A 34 2.11 13.93 10.17
N TRP A 35 3.20 13.20 9.90
CA TRP A 35 3.16 11.91 9.23
C TRP A 35 2.29 10.88 9.92
N ASP A 36 2.46 10.68 11.23
CA ASP A 36 1.71 9.70 12.02
C ASP A 36 0.20 9.98 11.97
N ASP A 37 -0.21 11.22 12.27
CA ASP A 37 -1.63 11.60 12.22
C ASP A 37 -2.25 11.45 10.83
N ARG A 38 -1.47 11.71 9.79
CA ARG A 38 -1.92 11.53 8.40
C ARG A 38 -2.12 10.06 8.08
N ASN A 39 -1.23 9.18 8.50
CA ASN A 39 -1.33 7.73 8.29
C ASN A 39 -2.52 7.14 9.06
N VAL A 40 -2.74 7.55 10.32
CA VAL A 40 -3.91 7.12 11.10
C VAL A 40 -5.21 7.51 10.39
N ARG A 41 -5.38 8.79 10.06
CA ARG A 41 -6.61 9.26 9.37
C ARG A 41 -6.79 8.61 7.99
N TYR A 42 -5.70 8.37 7.28
CA TYR A 42 -5.75 7.70 5.99
C TYR A 42 -6.27 6.27 6.14
N LEU A 43 -5.70 5.50 7.08
CA LEU A 43 -6.11 4.12 7.34
C LEU A 43 -7.58 4.03 7.79
N ASP A 44 -8.03 4.92 8.68
CA ASP A 44 -9.43 4.99 9.11
C ASP A 44 -10.36 5.20 7.91
N SER A 45 -10.00 6.13 7.02
CA SER A 45 -10.80 6.38 5.81
C SER A 45 -10.86 5.16 4.86
N ILE A 46 -9.74 4.43 4.72
CA ILE A 46 -9.69 3.19 3.95
C ILE A 46 -10.55 2.11 4.59
N ALA A 47 -10.47 1.94 5.90
CA ALA A 47 -11.26 0.96 6.64
C ALA A 47 -12.78 1.20 6.48
N ASP A 48 -13.21 2.46 6.54
CA ASP A 48 -14.62 2.82 6.37
C ASP A 48 -15.12 2.53 4.95
N VAL A 49 -14.33 2.89 3.91
CA VAL A 49 -14.65 2.57 2.52
C VAL A 49 -14.68 1.06 2.28
N ALA A 50 -13.72 0.34 2.85
CA ALA A 50 -13.64 -1.11 2.72
C ALA A 50 -14.84 -1.81 3.35
N ARG A 51 -15.22 -1.46 4.59
CA ARG A 51 -16.40 -2.02 5.28
C ARG A 51 -17.70 -1.75 4.53
N ALA A 52 -17.85 -0.56 3.93
CA ALA A 52 -19.05 -0.21 3.16
C ALA A 52 -19.18 -1.00 1.84
N ASN A 53 -18.10 -1.62 1.34
CA ASN A 53 -18.03 -2.31 0.07
C ASN A 53 -17.47 -3.74 0.21
N GLU A 54 -17.52 -4.31 1.41
CA GLU A 54 -16.90 -5.60 1.72
C GLU A 54 -17.64 -6.78 1.08
N ILE A 55 -16.86 -7.72 0.58
CA ILE A 55 -17.29 -9.03 0.11
C ILE A 55 -16.39 -10.12 0.73
N PRO A 56 -16.85 -11.38 0.85
CA PRO A 56 -16.09 -12.43 1.53
C PRO A 56 -14.83 -12.90 0.77
N GLU A 57 -14.84 -12.79 -0.57
CA GLU A 57 -13.79 -13.31 -1.46
C GLU A 57 -13.42 -12.31 -2.55
N LEU A 58 -12.19 -12.42 -3.08
CA LEU A 58 -11.66 -11.56 -4.15
C LEU A 58 -12.23 -11.94 -5.54
N ASN A 59 -13.54 -11.84 -5.72
CA ASN A 59 -14.28 -12.32 -6.89
C ASN A 59 -15.05 -11.25 -7.67
N GLU A 60 -14.97 -9.98 -7.26
CA GLU A 60 -15.65 -8.88 -7.94
C GLU A 60 -14.77 -7.61 -7.94
N VAL A 61 -14.46 -7.09 -9.14
CA VAL A 61 -13.63 -5.90 -9.32
C VAL A 61 -14.27 -4.67 -8.66
N GLY A 62 -13.45 -3.86 -8.00
CA GLY A 62 -13.88 -2.64 -7.29
C GLY A 62 -14.40 -2.88 -5.87
N LYS A 63 -14.68 -4.13 -5.50
CA LYS A 63 -15.06 -4.52 -4.14
C LYS A 63 -13.85 -4.71 -3.23
N TRP A 64 -14.11 -4.85 -1.94
CA TRP A 64 -13.09 -4.94 -0.91
C TRP A 64 -13.18 -6.25 -0.14
N VAL A 65 -12.04 -6.76 0.26
CA VAL A 65 -11.91 -7.90 1.17
C VAL A 65 -11.03 -7.47 2.34
N ILE A 66 -11.52 -7.69 3.56
CA ILE A 66 -10.82 -7.37 4.80
C ILE A 66 -10.37 -8.69 5.42
N LYS A 67 -9.09 -8.83 5.73
CA LYS A 67 -8.56 -10.04 6.37
C LYS A 67 -7.72 -9.70 7.59
N ARG A 68 -8.17 -10.24 8.71
CA ARG A 68 -7.47 -10.15 9.99
C ARG A 68 -6.28 -11.09 10.01
N ILE A 69 -5.19 -10.70 10.68
CA ILE A 69 -4.06 -11.62 10.87
C ILE A 69 -4.46 -12.78 11.78
N TYR A 70 -3.97 -13.97 11.45
CA TYR A 70 -4.29 -15.20 12.18
C TYR A 70 -3.94 -15.14 13.68
N LYS A 71 -2.82 -14.52 14.04
CA LYS A 71 -2.36 -14.39 15.43
C LYS A 71 -3.38 -13.68 16.32
N ILE A 72 -4.01 -12.61 15.82
CA ILE A 72 -5.00 -11.84 16.58
C ILE A 72 -6.36 -12.55 16.56
N SER A 73 -6.71 -13.23 15.48
CA SER A 73 -7.99 -13.96 15.38
C SER A 73 -8.10 -15.14 16.36
N ASN A 74 -6.96 -15.68 16.85
CA ASN A 74 -6.92 -16.83 17.75
C ASN A 74 -6.57 -16.50 19.21
N GLU A 75 -6.19 -15.27 19.53
CA GLU A 75 -5.83 -14.91 20.92
C GLU A 75 -7.02 -14.75 21.86
N SER A 76 -8.26 -14.69 21.35
CA SER A 76 -9.47 -14.62 22.17
C SER A 76 -10.06 -16.00 22.45
N THR A 77 -9.32 -16.86 23.13
CA THR A 77 -9.83 -18.18 23.56
C THR A 77 -10.15 -18.28 25.05
N THR A 78 -10.11 -17.16 25.79
CA THR A 78 -10.53 -17.17 27.20
C THR A 78 -12.05 -17.05 27.24
N PRO A 79 -12.79 -18.08 27.71
CA PRO A 79 -14.24 -18.00 27.85
C PRO A 79 -14.64 -16.83 28.74
N GLY A 80 -15.44 -15.89 28.21
CA GLY A 80 -15.96 -14.74 28.95
C GLY A 80 -15.20 -13.42 28.75
N VAL A 81 -14.09 -13.40 28.00
CA VAL A 81 -13.48 -12.16 27.51
C VAL A 81 -14.11 -11.83 26.17
N TRP A 82 -14.95 -10.82 26.13
CA TRP A 82 -15.49 -10.27 24.90
C TRP A 82 -14.35 -9.61 24.15
N GLU A 83 -14.16 -10.00 22.89
CA GLU A 83 -13.19 -9.38 22.01
C GLU A 83 -13.40 -7.85 22.01
N GLU A 84 -12.38 -7.09 22.32
CA GLU A 84 -12.35 -5.69 21.94
C GLU A 84 -12.67 -5.63 20.44
N SER A 85 -13.51 -4.66 20.05
CA SER A 85 -13.85 -4.48 18.63
C SER A 85 -12.55 -4.45 17.82
N PRO A 86 -12.46 -5.24 16.71
CA PRO A 86 -11.21 -5.34 15.97
C PRO A 86 -10.69 -3.95 15.61
N SER A 87 -9.44 -3.69 15.97
CA SER A 87 -8.76 -2.45 15.59
C SER A 87 -8.60 -2.40 14.07
N VAL A 88 -8.65 -1.21 13.49
CA VAL A 88 -8.30 -1.00 12.07
C VAL A 88 -6.88 -1.45 11.75
N ASN A 89 -6.02 -1.51 12.78
CA ASN A 89 -4.63 -1.91 12.66
C ASN A 89 -4.39 -3.44 12.63
N ASP A 90 -5.44 -4.25 12.83
CA ASP A 90 -5.34 -5.71 12.94
C ASP A 90 -5.63 -6.44 11.63
N SER A 91 -5.93 -5.69 10.59
CA SER A 91 -6.38 -6.24 9.31
C SER A 91 -5.67 -5.60 8.14
N VAL A 92 -5.53 -6.35 7.06
CA VAL A 92 -5.20 -5.83 5.74
C VAL A 92 -6.46 -5.57 4.94
N TYR A 93 -6.43 -4.56 4.09
CA TYR A 93 -7.56 -4.16 3.26
C TYR A 93 -7.17 -4.33 1.80
N MET A 94 -7.93 -5.13 1.06
CA MET A 94 -7.65 -5.49 -0.32
C MET A 94 -8.78 -5.00 -1.23
N LYS A 95 -8.51 -4.02 -2.08
CA LYS A 95 -9.43 -3.64 -3.15
C LYS A 95 -9.13 -4.47 -4.39
N VAL A 96 -10.13 -5.17 -4.90
CA VAL A 96 -9.98 -6.04 -6.07
C VAL A 96 -9.78 -5.21 -7.34
N LEU A 97 -8.65 -5.42 -8.02
CA LEU A 97 -8.34 -4.83 -9.33
C LEU A 97 -8.55 -5.81 -10.47
N GLU A 98 -8.14 -7.08 -10.28
CA GLU A 98 -8.34 -8.18 -11.22
C GLU A 98 -8.73 -9.45 -10.46
N VAL A 99 -9.73 -10.17 -10.95
CA VAL A 99 -10.20 -11.42 -10.31
C VAL A 99 -9.42 -12.66 -10.80
N GLY A 100 -8.60 -12.52 -11.84
CA GLY A 100 -7.90 -13.62 -12.51
C GLY A 100 -8.84 -14.49 -13.36
N GLU A 101 -8.26 -15.34 -14.20
CA GLU A 101 -8.98 -16.22 -15.11
C GLU A 101 -8.84 -17.71 -14.69
N GLY A 102 -9.81 -18.54 -15.08
CA GLY A 102 -9.80 -19.97 -14.82
C GLY A 102 -10.43 -20.37 -13.48
N SER A 103 -10.86 -21.64 -13.38
CA SER A 103 -11.56 -22.19 -12.21
C SER A 103 -10.63 -22.88 -11.20
N ASN A 104 -9.47 -23.38 -11.64
CA ASN A 104 -8.56 -24.20 -10.82
C ASN A 104 -7.40 -23.40 -10.21
N ARG A 105 -7.66 -22.13 -9.88
CA ARG A 105 -6.64 -21.25 -9.27
C ARG A 105 -6.44 -21.62 -7.81
N ILE A 106 -5.18 -21.73 -7.41
CA ILE A 106 -4.79 -22.08 -6.05
C ILE A 106 -4.41 -20.84 -5.26
N SER A 107 -4.58 -20.91 -3.94
CA SER A 107 -4.06 -19.96 -2.96
C SER A 107 -2.77 -20.52 -2.36
N PRO A 108 -1.79 -19.66 -2.05
CA PRO A 108 -0.55 -20.13 -1.44
C PRO A 108 -0.76 -20.68 -0.03
N LEU A 109 -0.06 -21.76 0.27
CA LEU A 109 0.19 -22.21 1.63
C LEU A 109 1.38 -21.44 2.22
N TYR A 110 1.49 -21.39 3.54
CA TYR A 110 2.59 -20.70 4.22
C TYR A 110 3.98 -21.24 3.84
N THR A 111 4.06 -22.50 3.40
CA THR A 111 5.31 -23.18 2.96
C THR A 111 5.69 -22.91 1.52
N ASP A 112 4.84 -22.22 0.76
CA ASP A 112 5.04 -22.02 -0.66
C ASP A 112 5.94 -20.83 -0.96
N THR A 113 6.46 -20.83 -2.20
CA THR A 113 7.04 -19.67 -2.86
C THR A 113 5.99 -19.06 -3.79
N VAL A 114 5.90 -17.74 -3.80
CA VAL A 114 5.00 -17.01 -4.71
C VAL A 114 5.80 -16.23 -5.73
N SER A 115 5.24 -16.11 -6.93
CA SER A 115 5.73 -15.24 -8.00
C SER A 115 4.79 -14.06 -8.12
N VAL A 116 5.27 -12.82 -7.93
CA VAL A 116 4.42 -11.63 -7.85
C VAL A 116 4.97 -10.46 -8.65
N TYR A 117 4.05 -9.63 -9.16
CA TYR A 117 4.33 -8.27 -9.57
C TYR A 117 3.86 -7.31 -8.49
N TYR A 118 4.67 -6.29 -8.19
CA TYR A 118 4.30 -5.34 -7.16
C TYR A 118 4.89 -3.95 -7.35
N ARG A 119 4.17 -2.97 -6.79
CA ARG A 119 4.64 -1.61 -6.59
C ARG A 119 4.15 -1.10 -5.24
N GLY A 120 5.09 -0.78 -4.34
CA GLY A 120 4.84 -0.23 -3.02
C GLY A 120 4.97 1.29 -3.00
N LYS A 121 3.98 1.97 -2.46
CA LYS A 121 3.95 3.44 -2.29
C LYS A 121 3.49 3.83 -0.89
N LEU A 122 3.92 5.00 -0.45
CA LEU A 122 3.45 5.67 0.76
C LEU A 122 2.15 6.45 0.48
N ILE A 123 1.49 6.94 1.54
CA ILE A 123 0.25 7.74 1.43
C ILE A 123 0.41 9.05 0.66
N ASN A 124 1.65 9.59 0.55
CA ASN A 124 1.98 10.77 -0.25
C ASN A 124 2.33 10.43 -1.71
N GLY A 125 2.21 9.16 -2.11
CA GLY A 125 2.50 8.68 -3.46
C GLY A 125 3.97 8.33 -3.73
N THR A 126 4.88 8.55 -2.78
CA THR A 126 6.29 8.16 -2.93
C THR A 126 6.41 6.65 -3.09
N VAL A 127 6.95 6.20 -4.21
CA VAL A 127 7.25 4.79 -4.47
C VAL A 127 8.54 4.43 -3.75
N PHE A 128 8.50 3.39 -2.89
CA PHE A 128 9.64 2.94 -2.12
C PHE A 128 10.25 1.62 -2.63
N ASP A 129 9.44 0.78 -3.28
CA ASP A 129 9.90 -0.48 -3.86
C ASP A 129 8.95 -0.95 -4.98
N GLN A 130 9.51 -1.56 -6.05
CA GLN A 130 8.72 -2.06 -7.17
C GLN A 130 9.55 -2.98 -8.06
N ASN A 131 8.90 -3.92 -8.77
CA ASN A 131 9.52 -4.72 -9.83
C ASN A 131 9.01 -4.40 -11.24
N TYR A 132 8.14 -3.38 -11.38
CA TYR A 132 7.71 -2.86 -12.68
C TYR A 132 7.51 -1.33 -12.62
N THR A 133 7.58 -0.66 -13.77
CA THR A 133 7.34 0.78 -13.93
C THR A 133 6.23 1.03 -14.96
N GLY A 134 5.54 2.16 -14.85
CA GLY A 134 4.38 2.45 -15.72
C GLY A 134 3.18 1.54 -15.39
N ASP A 135 2.42 1.17 -16.39
CA ASP A 135 1.33 0.21 -16.26
C ASP A 135 1.90 -1.23 -16.26
N LEU A 136 1.32 -2.10 -15.44
CA LEU A 136 1.73 -3.49 -15.40
C LEU A 136 1.43 -4.17 -16.74
N ASN A 137 2.49 -4.69 -17.36
CA ASN A 137 2.40 -5.56 -18.53
C ASN A 137 3.19 -6.84 -18.26
N THR A 138 2.49 -7.97 -18.09
CA THR A 138 3.08 -9.26 -17.73
C THR A 138 3.85 -9.92 -18.86
N GLU A 139 3.75 -9.41 -20.09
CA GLU A 139 4.53 -9.91 -21.24
C GLU A 139 5.97 -9.37 -21.24
N VAL A 140 6.20 -8.21 -20.60
CA VAL A 140 7.52 -7.54 -20.62
C VAL A 140 8.15 -7.39 -19.24
N HIS A 141 7.35 -7.32 -18.17
CA HIS A 141 7.85 -7.26 -16.81
C HIS A 141 8.14 -8.66 -16.27
N VAL A 142 9.09 -8.74 -15.35
CA VAL A 142 9.49 -10.01 -14.73
C VAL A 142 9.02 -10.02 -13.27
N PRO A 143 8.27 -11.06 -12.85
CA PRO A 143 7.84 -11.16 -11.46
C PRO A 143 9.00 -11.53 -10.54
N THR A 144 8.90 -11.18 -9.27
CA THR A 144 9.85 -11.56 -8.22
C THR A 144 9.30 -12.73 -7.42
N HIS A 145 10.18 -13.64 -7.01
CA HIS A 145 9.83 -14.79 -6.19
C HIS A 145 10.11 -14.52 -4.72
N PHE A 146 9.15 -14.87 -3.86
CA PHE A 146 9.27 -14.77 -2.41
C PHE A 146 8.79 -16.05 -1.74
N ALA A 147 9.62 -16.62 -0.85
CA ALA A 147 9.18 -17.69 0.04
C ALA A 147 8.32 -17.09 1.16
N LEU A 148 7.09 -17.62 1.37
CA LEU A 148 6.21 -17.11 2.43
C LEU A 148 6.71 -17.47 3.83
N GLN A 149 7.44 -18.58 3.96
CA GLN A 149 8.05 -19.06 5.21
C GLN A 149 9.46 -18.53 5.43
N ALA A 150 9.87 -17.43 4.78
CA ALA A 150 11.19 -16.85 5.06
C ALA A 150 11.31 -16.52 6.55
N ASP A 151 12.51 -16.79 7.13
CA ASP A 151 12.77 -16.40 8.50
C ASP A 151 12.78 -14.87 8.64
N GLN A 152 12.69 -14.39 9.88
CA GLN A 152 12.39 -12.97 10.17
C GLN A 152 13.48 -11.97 9.73
N THR A 153 14.62 -12.41 9.23
CA THR A 153 15.73 -11.54 8.79
C THR A 153 15.58 -11.04 7.36
N ASP A 154 15.00 -11.86 6.48
CA ASP A 154 14.79 -11.54 5.06
C ASP A 154 13.33 -11.79 4.62
N GLY A 155 12.42 -11.91 5.60
CA GLY A 155 11.04 -12.32 5.38
C GLY A 155 10.15 -11.19 4.90
N LEU A 156 9.04 -11.60 4.29
CA LEU A 156 7.95 -10.71 3.94
C LEU A 156 7.30 -10.12 5.20
N ILE A 157 6.84 -8.87 5.11
CA ILE A 157 6.02 -8.26 6.16
C ILE A 157 4.73 -9.05 6.38
N VAL A 158 4.24 -9.06 7.61
CA VAL A 158 3.05 -9.84 8.03
C VAL A 158 1.83 -9.53 7.17
N GLY A 159 1.64 -8.27 6.79
CA GLY A 159 0.55 -7.85 5.93
C GLY A 159 0.56 -8.51 4.55
N TRP A 160 1.74 -8.72 3.94
CA TRP A 160 1.88 -9.44 2.67
C TRP A 160 1.54 -10.91 2.80
N ILE A 161 2.09 -11.58 3.82
CA ILE A 161 1.80 -12.99 4.08
C ILE A 161 0.31 -13.20 4.29
N THR A 162 -0.33 -12.32 5.06
CA THR A 162 -1.78 -12.35 5.29
C THR A 162 -2.56 -12.22 3.97
N ALA A 163 -2.25 -11.20 3.16
CA ALA A 163 -2.96 -10.96 1.91
C ALA A 163 -2.79 -12.12 0.92
N LEU A 164 -1.55 -12.56 0.68
CA LEU A 164 -1.21 -13.58 -0.31
C LEU A 164 -1.91 -14.92 -0.03
N GLN A 165 -2.05 -15.32 1.24
CA GLN A 165 -2.76 -16.56 1.59
C GLN A 165 -4.28 -16.54 1.25
N TRP A 166 -4.86 -15.34 1.05
CA TRP A 166 -6.25 -15.18 0.62
C TRP A 166 -6.39 -14.90 -0.88
N MET A 167 -5.30 -14.60 -1.56
CA MET A 167 -5.29 -14.42 -3.01
C MET A 167 -5.19 -15.77 -3.73
N LYS A 168 -5.67 -15.79 -4.97
CA LYS A 168 -5.48 -16.89 -5.92
C LYS A 168 -4.67 -16.41 -7.10
N GLU A 169 -3.98 -17.34 -7.78
CA GLU A 169 -3.22 -17.04 -9.00
C GLU A 169 -4.03 -16.18 -9.99
N GLY A 170 -3.38 -15.20 -10.58
CA GLY A 170 -3.97 -14.23 -11.52
C GLY A 170 -4.72 -13.08 -10.87
N GLN A 171 -4.97 -13.08 -9.56
CA GLN A 171 -5.63 -11.97 -8.88
C GLN A 171 -4.67 -10.80 -8.65
N ARG A 172 -5.21 -9.57 -8.77
CA ARG A 172 -4.51 -8.32 -8.49
C ARG A 172 -5.34 -7.46 -7.56
N VAL A 173 -4.70 -6.89 -6.58
CA VAL A 173 -5.34 -6.06 -5.56
C VAL A 173 -4.54 -4.77 -5.34
N GLU A 174 -5.23 -3.71 -4.93
CA GLU A 174 -4.60 -2.62 -4.22
C GLU A 174 -4.70 -2.95 -2.73
N LEU A 175 -3.54 -3.26 -2.13
CA LEU A 175 -3.40 -3.77 -0.78
C LEU A 175 -2.95 -2.65 0.15
N TYR A 176 -3.68 -2.44 1.24
CA TYR A 176 -3.37 -1.46 2.27
C TYR A 176 -2.99 -2.18 3.55
N ILE A 177 -1.79 -1.90 4.03
CA ILE A 177 -1.20 -2.57 5.19
C ILE A 177 -0.97 -1.53 6.29
N PRO A 178 -1.60 -1.68 7.47
CA PRO A 178 -1.29 -0.87 8.64
C PRO A 178 0.19 -0.97 9.04
N ALA A 179 0.72 0.06 9.67
CA ALA A 179 2.13 0.11 10.07
C ALA A 179 2.55 -1.11 10.91
N ASN A 180 1.74 -1.55 11.87
CA ASN A 180 2.05 -2.70 12.74
C ASN A 180 2.08 -4.06 12.02
N LEU A 181 1.50 -4.16 10.82
CA LEU A 181 1.59 -5.33 9.94
C LEU A 181 2.66 -5.16 8.83
N GLY A 182 3.31 -4.00 8.82
CA GLY A 182 4.44 -3.64 7.99
C GLY A 182 5.74 -3.51 8.80
N TYR A 183 6.30 -2.32 8.86
CA TYR A 183 7.57 -2.04 9.57
C TYR A 183 7.38 -1.39 10.95
N GLY A 184 6.13 -1.15 11.38
CA GLY A 184 5.82 -0.62 12.71
C GLY A 184 6.37 0.79 12.93
N ASP A 185 6.95 0.98 14.10
CA ASP A 185 7.62 2.21 14.55
C ASP A 185 9.08 2.33 14.09
N GLN A 186 9.53 1.42 13.20
CA GLN A 186 10.87 1.41 12.66
C GLN A 186 10.89 2.06 11.27
N SER A 187 11.78 3.05 11.09
CA SER A 187 12.06 3.60 9.77
C SER A 187 12.91 2.62 8.95
N GLN A 188 12.56 2.45 7.67
CA GLN A 188 13.30 1.61 6.72
C GLN A 188 13.67 2.44 5.50
N SER A 189 14.96 2.67 5.24
CA SER A 189 15.43 3.39 4.05
C SER A 189 14.57 4.63 3.70
N SER A 190 13.66 4.50 2.74
CA SER A 190 12.74 5.55 2.26
C SER A 190 11.36 5.51 2.91
N ILE A 191 11.13 4.62 3.91
CA ILE A 191 9.85 4.46 4.59
C ILE A 191 9.96 5.03 6.01
N PRO A 192 9.30 6.15 6.34
CA PRO A 192 9.24 6.65 7.71
C PRO A 192 8.56 5.65 8.65
N ALA A 193 8.84 5.75 9.94
CA ALA A 193 8.11 5.03 10.98
C ALA A 193 6.60 5.29 10.88
N ASN A 194 5.80 4.36 11.37
CA ASN A 194 4.33 4.45 11.41
C ASN A 194 3.65 4.65 10.06
N SER A 195 4.29 4.18 8.97
CA SER A 195 3.75 4.30 7.62
C SER A 195 2.74 3.22 7.30
N VAL A 196 1.57 3.61 6.80
CA VAL A 196 0.68 2.73 6.05
C VAL A 196 1.33 2.45 4.70
N LEU A 197 1.42 1.18 4.33
CA LEU A 197 2.01 0.76 3.06
C LEU A 197 0.89 0.40 2.07
N ILE A 198 1.02 0.91 0.86
CA ILE A 198 0.04 0.69 -0.20
C ILE A 198 0.74 -0.05 -1.34
N PHE A 199 0.25 -1.23 -1.68
CA PHE A 199 0.81 -2.02 -2.77
C PHE A 199 -0.21 -2.26 -3.88
N ASP A 200 0.20 -2.06 -5.11
CA ASP A 200 -0.39 -2.72 -6.26
C ASP A 200 0.28 -4.09 -6.35
N LEU A 201 -0.46 -5.16 -6.05
CA LEU A 201 0.05 -6.53 -5.90
C LEU A 201 -0.73 -7.49 -6.78
N LYS A 202 -0.01 -8.17 -7.69
CA LYS A 202 -0.56 -9.27 -8.51
C LYS A 202 0.14 -10.56 -8.16
N LEU A 203 -0.64 -11.58 -7.75
CA LEU A 203 -0.16 -12.95 -7.59
C LEU A 203 -0.16 -13.63 -8.95
N GLU A 204 1.01 -13.84 -9.51
CA GLU A 204 1.16 -14.49 -10.82
C GLU A 204 1.10 -16.01 -10.71
N LYS A 205 1.88 -16.58 -9.78
CA LYS A 205 2.00 -18.02 -9.62
C LYS A 205 2.31 -18.45 -8.20
N VAL A 206 1.82 -19.63 -7.83
CA VAL A 206 2.17 -20.37 -6.61
C VAL A 206 3.11 -21.52 -6.97
N ILE A 207 4.19 -21.66 -6.21
CA ILE A 207 5.23 -22.68 -6.40
C ILE A 207 5.32 -23.50 -5.13
N HIS A 208 4.78 -24.71 -5.15
CA HIS A 208 4.88 -25.63 -4.04
C HIS A 208 6.30 -26.20 -3.90
N PRO A 209 6.80 -26.48 -2.69
CA PRO A 209 8.04 -27.24 -2.52
C PRO A 209 7.94 -28.61 -3.18
N ASP A 210 9.08 -29.09 -3.72
CA ASP A 210 9.15 -30.43 -4.34
C ASP A 210 8.65 -31.49 -3.36
N GLY A 211 7.70 -32.35 -3.81
CA GLY A 211 7.12 -33.44 -3.03
C GLY A 211 5.71 -33.19 -2.50
N ILE A 212 5.16 -31.99 -2.63
CA ILE A 212 3.72 -31.74 -2.43
C ILE A 212 3.05 -31.82 -3.79
N GLU A 213 2.59 -33.02 -4.19
CA GLU A 213 1.67 -33.15 -5.31
C GLU A 213 0.41 -32.33 -4.98
N SER A 214 -0.04 -31.51 -5.93
CA SER A 214 -1.31 -30.81 -5.80
C SER A 214 -2.40 -31.86 -5.52
N TYR A 215 -2.86 -31.93 -4.26
CA TYR A 215 -4.05 -32.70 -3.93
C TYR A 215 -5.23 -32.01 -4.61
N SER A 216 -5.48 -32.39 -5.87
CA SER A 216 -6.81 -32.24 -6.42
C SER A 216 -7.70 -33.15 -5.61
N LEU A 217 -8.48 -32.59 -4.67
CA LEU A 217 -9.62 -33.30 -4.08
C LEU A 217 -10.50 -33.74 -5.25
N LYS A 218 -10.37 -34.99 -5.66
CA LYS A 218 -11.41 -35.66 -6.42
C LYS A 218 -12.57 -35.78 -5.46
N VAL A 219 -13.51 -34.88 -5.55
CA VAL A 219 -14.84 -35.04 -5.01
C VAL A 219 -15.56 -35.94 -6.01
N ASP A 220 -15.67 -37.25 -5.66
CA ASP A 220 -16.54 -38.18 -6.34
C ASP A 220 -18.01 -37.86 -6.05
#